data_a8794b5fa411b3cf33b2ebc01adfd5f1
#
_entry.id   a8794b5fa411b3cf33b2ebc01adfd5f1
#
_cell.length_a   1.000
_cell.length_b   1.000
_cell.length_c   1.000
_cell.angle_alpha   90.00
_cell.angle_beta   90.00
_cell.angle_gamma   90.00
#
_symmetry.space_group_name_H-M   'P 1'
#
loop_
_entity.id
_entity.type
_entity.pdbx_description
1 polymer ?
#
loop_
_entity_poly.entity_id
_entity_poly.type
_entity_poly.pdbx_seq_one_letter_code
_entity_poly.pdbx_strand_id
1 'polypeptide(L)'
;MADYKKDEKEKVAPWVEDINELVTRRQWKRLLTATFVLKLLSESNSYGNRLGKDIFARTHNTYKPNPNELYPVLRLLEDKGFVKSQWDSPDKRSRRIYTITTRGSQAIPYMIEQVLGWLNDFDALISTVREEFAD
;
A
#
# COMPACT_ATOMS: atom_id res chain seq x y z
N MET A 1 -17.66 -5.42 21.42
CA MET A 1 -16.63 -5.22 20.40
C MET A 1 -17.06 -5.75 19.04
N ALA A 2 -17.59 -6.96 18.97
CA ALA A 2 -18.09 -7.51 17.70
C ALA A 2 -19.28 -6.74 17.15
N ASP A 3 -20.18 -6.26 18.01
CA ASP A 3 -21.35 -5.49 17.58
C ASP A 3 -20.99 -4.11 17.09
N TYR A 4 -19.98 -3.48 17.69
CA TYR A 4 -19.47 -2.20 17.24
C TYR A 4 -18.90 -2.29 15.82
N LYS A 5 -18.13 -3.33 15.54
CA LYS A 5 -17.55 -3.55 14.21
C LYS A 5 -18.60 -3.87 13.15
N LYS A 6 -19.70 -4.49 13.54
CA LYS A 6 -20.78 -4.82 12.63
C LYS A 6 -21.57 -3.59 12.22
N ASP A 7 -21.85 -2.70 13.18
CA ASP A 7 -22.57 -1.46 12.92
C ASP A 7 -21.74 -0.49 12.09
N GLU A 8 -20.42 -0.51 12.26
CA GLU A 8 -19.53 0.31 11.44
C GLU A 8 -19.37 -0.21 10.02
N LYS A 9 -19.49 -1.53 9.82
CA LYS A 9 -19.43 -2.12 8.48
C LYS A 9 -20.48 -1.54 7.56
N GLU A 10 -21.64 -1.17 8.07
CA GLU A 10 -22.71 -0.57 7.29
C GLU A 10 -22.41 0.87 6.89
N LYS A 11 -21.46 1.52 7.56
CA LYS A 11 -21.09 2.93 7.37
C LYS A 11 -19.78 3.15 6.65
N VAL A 12 -18.96 2.10 6.49
CA VAL A 12 -17.66 2.20 5.84
C VAL A 12 -17.77 1.94 4.34
N ALA A 13 -16.88 2.56 3.60
CA ALA A 13 -16.81 2.35 2.16
C ALA A 13 -16.54 0.87 1.84
N PRO A 14 -17.11 0.35 0.75
CA PRO A 14 -16.96 -1.08 0.39
C PRO A 14 -15.51 -1.55 0.25
N TRP A 15 -14.60 -0.63 -0.09
CA TRP A 15 -13.19 -0.97 -0.28
C TRP A 15 -12.43 -1.21 1.03
N VAL A 16 -13.00 -0.89 2.19
CA VAL A 16 -12.33 -1.06 3.49
C VAL A 16 -12.02 -2.54 3.76
N GLU A 17 -12.94 -3.44 3.44
CA GLU A 17 -12.69 -4.87 3.60
C GLU A 17 -11.56 -5.36 2.69
N ASP A 18 -11.49 -4.84 1.48
CA ASP A 18 -10.41 -5.18 0.55
C ASP A 18 -9.05 -4.73 1.09
N ILE A 19 -9.00 -3.56 1.72
CA ILE A 19 -7.78 -3.09 2.39
C ILE A 19 -7.43 -4.01 3.56
N ASN A 20 -8.42 -4.38 4.36
CA ASN A 20 -8.18 -5.25 5.52
C ASN A 20 -7.63 -6.62 5.12
N GLU A 21 -7.97 -7.13 3.94
CA GLU A 21 -7.38 -8.36 3.41
C GLU A 21 -5.90 -8.21 3.09
N LEU A 22 -5.43 -7.00 2.83
CA LEU A 22 -4.01 -6.73 2.61
C LEU A 22 -3.22 -6.77 3.91
N VAL A 23 -3.91 -6.64 5.04
CA VAL A 23 -3.28 -6.41 6.34
C VAL A 23 -3.42 -7.66 7.20
N THR A 24 -2.44 -8.52 7.13
CA THR A 24 -2.24 -9.56 8.13
C THR A 24 -1.01 -9.20 8.96
N ARG A 25 -0.84 -9.87 10.11
CA ARG A 25 0.28 -9.61 11.03
C ARG A 25 1.64 -9.59 10.38
N ARG A 26 1.80 -10.29 9.27
CA ARG A 26 3.10 -10.43 8.58
C ARG A 26 3.20 -9.59 7.31
N GLN A 27 2.17 -8.81 7.00
CA GLN A 27 2.08 -8.15 5.70
C GLN A 27 2.03 -6.63 5.77
N TRP A 28 2.57 -6.06 6.85
CA TRP A 28 2.67 -4.61 6.95
C TRP A 28 3.46 -4.01 5.78
N LYS A 29 4.45 -4.73 5.26
CA LYS A 29 5.20 -4.29 4.08
C LYS A 29 4.33 -4.22 2.84
N ARG A 30 3.39 -5.13 2.71
CA ARG A 30 2.43 -5.11 1.60
C ARG A 30 1.54 -3.88 1.68
N LEU A 31 1.03 -3.58 2.87
CA LEU A 31 0.23 -2.37 3.10
C LEU A 31 1.05 -1.11 2.82
N LEU A 32 2.28 -1.07 3.32
CA LEU A 32 3.18 0.06 3.09
C LEU A 32 3.44 0.27 1.60
N THR A 33 3.77 -0.80 0.89
CA THR A 33 4.02 -0.75 -0.55
C THR A 33 2.77 -0.30 -1.30
N ALA A 34 1.61 -0.87 -0.99
CA ALA A 34 0.34 -0.51 -1.62
C ALA A 34 0.01 0.96 -1.38
N THR A 35 0.23 1.45 -0.17
CA THR A 35 -0.01 2.86 0.17
C THR A 35 0.88 3.80 -0.64
N PHE A 36 2.17 3.50 -0.73
CA PHE A 36 3.09 4.27 -1.57
C PHE A 36 2.69 4.24 -3.04
N VAL A 37 2.31 3.07 -3.55
CA VAL A 37 1.89 2.94 -4.95
C VAL A 37 0.70 3.85 -5.24
N LEU A 38 -0.35 3.79 -4.43
CA LEU A 38 -1.52 4.63 -4.65
C LEU A 38 -1.19 6.12 -4.49
N LYS A 39 -0.39 6.46 -3.51
CA LYS A 39 0.04 7.84 -3.28
C LYS A 39 0.80 8.39 -4.50
N LEU A 40 1.74 7.63 -5.02
CA LEU A 40 2.52 8.02 -6.20
C LEU A 40 1.64 8.10 -7.44
N LEU A 41 0.73 7.15 -7.63
CA LEU A 41 -0.19 7.16 -8.76
C LEU A 41 -1.21 8.29 -8.66
N SER A 42 -1.48 8.82 -7.46
CA SER A 42 -2.32 10.01 -7.32
C SER A 42 -1.64 11.26 -7.87
N GLU A 43 -0.32 11.23 -8.00
CA GLU A 43 0.46 12.35 -8.54
C GLU A 43 0.63 12.24 -10.05
N SER A 44 0.89 11.04 -10.57
CA SER A 44 1.02 10.78 -12.00
C SER A 44 0.99 9.28 -12.30
N ASN A 45 0.61 8.93 -13.51
CA ASN A 45 0.71 7.56 -13.99
C ASN A 45 2.16 7.09 -13.93
N SER A 46 2.37 5.79 -13.75
CA SER A 46 3.71 5.24 -13.60
C SER A 46 3.74 3.75 -13.98
N TYR A 47 4.90 3.15 -13.89
CA TYR A 47 5.11 1.73 -14.15
C TYR A 47 5.95 1.12 -13.04
N GLY A 48 5.95 -0.23 -12.96
CA GLY A 48 6.49 -0.94 -11.81
C GLY A 48 7.91 -0.54 -11.42
N ASN A 49 8.83 -0.54 -12.39
CA ASN A 49 10.23 -0.20 -12.12
C ASN A 49 10.39 1.22 -11.57
N ARG A 50 9.66 2.17 -12.13
CA ARG A 50 9.68 3.56 -11.66
C ARG A 50 9.09 3.70 -10.27
N LEU A 51 7.97 3.01 -10.01
CA LEU A 51 7.34 3.01 -8.69
C LEU A 51 8.31 2.52 -7.62
N GLY A 52 9.04 1.44 -7.88
CA GLY A 52 10.04 0.94 -6.95
C GLY A 52 11.14 1.95 -6.66
N LYS A 53 11.63 2.62 -7.69
CA LYS A 53 12.66 3.66 -7.56
C LYS A 53 12.14 4.87 -6.79
N ASP A 54 10.91 5.29 -7.06
CA ASP A 54 10.30 6.43 -6.39
C ASP A 54 10.05 6.14 -4.89
N ILE A 55 9.63 4.92 -4.56
CA ILE A 55 9.49 4.52 -3.15
C ILE A 55 10.84 4.59 -2.45
N PHE A 56 11.89 4.09 -3.08
CA PHE A 56 13.24 4.15 -2.54
C PHE A 56 13.66 5.60 -2.26
N ALA A 57 13.46 6.48 -3.24
CA ALA A 57 13.79 7.89 -3.12
C ALA A 57 12.96 8.58 -2.01
N ARG A 58 11.65 8.33 -1.96
CA ARG A 58 10.74 8.92 -0.97
C ARG A 58 11.03 8.47 0.46
N THR A 59 11.65 7.32 0.64
CA THR A 59 12.06 6.81 1.94
C THR A 59 13.51 7.10 2.26
N HIS A 60 14.12 8.06 1.58
CA HIS A 60 15.52 8.43 1.75
C HIS A 60 16.44 7.22 1.66
N ASN A 61 16.21 6.39 0.65
CA ASN A 61 16.98 5.19 0.33
C ASN A 61 16.95 4.11 1.44
N THR A 62 15.88 4.08 2.23
CA THR A 62 15.75 3.08 3.31
C THR A 62 14.85 1.92 2.95
N TYR A 63 13.91 2.09 2.00
CA TYR A 63 13.01 1.02 1.62
C TYR A 63 12.83 0.98 0.10
N LYS A 64 13.15 -0.19 -0.48
CA LYS A 64 12.88 -0.46 -1.88
C LYS A 64 12.22 -1.84 -1.97
N PRO A 65 10.94 -1.91 -2.34
CA PRO A 65 10.31 -3.21 -2.55
C PRO A 65 10.98 -3.88 -3.75
N ASN A 66 11.33 -5.16 -3.60
CA ASN A 66 11.86 -5.91 -4.72
C ASN A 66 10.71 -6.31 -5.67
N PRO A 67 11.02 -6.75 -6.91
CA PRO A 67 9.96 -7.14 -7.85
C PRO A 67 9.01 -8.21 -7.32
N ASN A 68 9.49 -9.14 -6.51
CA ASN A 68 8.66 -10.20 -5.92
C ASN A 68 7.68 -9.67 -4.87
N GLU A 69 7.92 -8.49 -4.33
CA GLU A 69 7.01 -7.81 -3.40
C GLU A 69 6.10 -6.85 -4.16
N LEU A 70 6.65 -6.09 -5.09
CA LEU A 70 5.95 -5.00 -5.77
C LEU A 70 4.91 -5.51 -6.77
N TYR A 71 5.27 -6.43 -7.65
CA TYR A 71 4.35 -6.88 -8.70
C TYR A 71 3.12 -7.60 -8.18
N PRO A 72 3.20 -8.46 -7.16
CA PRO A 72 1.99 -9.00 -6.54
C PRO A 72 1.06 -7.93 -5.94
N VAL A 73 1.64 -6.86 -5.37
CA VAL A 73 0.85 -5.74 -4.84
C VAL A 73 0.13 -5.01 -5.97
N LEU A 74 0.83 -4.72 -7.07
CA LEU A 74 0.23 -4.07 -8.24
C LEU A 74 -0.92 -4.91 -8.81
N ARG A 75 -0.72 -6.22 -8.91
CA ARG A 75 -1.74 -7.15 -9.39
C ARG A 75 -2.95 -7.16 -8.48
N LEU A 76 -2.73 -7.20 -7.17
CA LEU A 76 -3.81 -7.21 -6.19
C LEU A 76 -4.60 -5.90 -6.23
N LEU A 77 -3.92 -4.76 -6.33
CA LEU A 77 -4.57 -3.46 -6.44
C LEU A 77 -5.42 -3.37 -7.71
N GLU A 78 -4.96 -3.95 -8.80
CA GLU A 78 -5.71 -3.99 -10.05
C GLU A 78 -6.92 -4.91 -9.93
N ASP A 79 -6.74 -6.10 -9.38
CA ASP A 79 -7.82 -7.07 -9.18
C ASP A 79 -8.95 -6.50 -8.30
N LYS A 80 -8.60 -5.67 -7.34
CA LYS A 80 -9.57 -5.06 -6.43
C LYS A 80 -10.11 -3.71 -6.93
N GLY A 81 -9.67 -3.27 -8.10
CA GLY A 81 -10.19 -2.07 -8.75
C GLY A 81 -9.62 -0.75 -8.23
N PHE A 82 -8.51 -0.78 -7.50
CA PHE A 82 -7.86 0.44 -7.03
C PHE A 82 -6.98 1.09 -8.09
N VAL A 83 -6.50 0.31 -9.04
CA VAL A 83 -5.73 0.79 -10.18
C VAL A 83 -6.18 0.11 -11.45
N LYS A 84 -5.86 0.71 -12.59
CA LYS A 84 -5.99 0.12 -13.93
C LYS A 84 -4.62 0.07 -14.54
N SER A 85 -4.43 -0.81 -15.51
CA SER A 85 -3.18 -0.85 -16.25
C SER A 85 -3.42 -1.08 -17.73
N GLN A 86 -2.47 -0.64 -18.54
CA GLN A 86 -2.45 -0.90 -19.97
C GLN A 86 -0.99 -0.93 -20.42
N TRP A 87 -0.74 -1.58 -21.54
CA TRP A 87 0.57 -1.55 -22.15
C TRP A 87 0.88 -0.15 -22.66
N ASP A 88 2.12 0.31 -22.49
CA ASP A 88 2.54 1.64 -22.95
C ASP A 88 2.53 1.75 -24.47
N SER A 89 2.69 0.61 -25.16
CA SER A 89 2.60 0.52 -26.59
C SER A 89 1.77 -0.70 -26.96
N PRO A 90 0.71 -0.54 -27.81
CA PRO A 90 -0.09 -1.69 -28.27
C PRO A 90 0.74 -2.71 -29.04
N ASP A 91 1.77 -2.27 -29.75
CA ASP A 91 2.59 -3.12 -30.62
C ASP A 91 3.79 -3.72 -29.91
N LYS A 92 4.25 -3.07 -28.85
CA LYS A 92 5.42 -3.49 -28.07
C LYS A 92 5.03 -3.59 -26.61
N ARG A 93 4.71 -4.75 -26.12
CA ARG A 93 4.36 -4.97 -24.73
C ARG A 93 5.58 -4.80 -23.81
N SER A 94 6.18 -3.62 -23.81
CA SER A 94 7.42 -3.34 -23.12
C SER A 94 7.22 -3.10 -21.62
N ARG A 95 6.11 -2.46 -21.24
CA ARG A 95 5.81 -2.19 -19.84
C ARG A 95 4.33 -1.83 -19.67
N ARG A 96 3.82 -2.09 -18.47
CA ARG A 96 2.46 -1.69 -18.10
C ARG A 96 2.49 -0.35 -17.41
N ILE A 97 1.61 0.53 -17.86
CA ILE A 97 1.39 1.83 -17.21
C ILE A 97 0.17 1.70 -16.32
N TYR A 98 0.34 2.08 -15.06
CA TYR A 98 -0.71 2.04 -14.04
C TYR A 98 -1.30 3.42 -13.83
N THR A 99 -2.62 3.45 -13.65
CA THR A 99 -3.40 4.65 -13.40
C THR A 99 -4.29 4.40 -12.19
N ILE A 100 -4.36 5.36 -11.27
CA ILE A 100 -5.24 5.24 -10.12
C ILE A 100 -6.71 5.42 -10.54
N THR A 101 -7.60 4.66 -9.90
CA THR A 101 -9.05 4.83 -10.09
C THR A 101 -9.62 5.75 -8.99
N THR A 102 -10.89 6.14 -9.14
CA THR A 102 -11.60 6.87 -8.10
C THR A 102 -11.60 6.09 -6.78
N ARG A 103 -11.86 4.77 -6.87
CA ARG A 103 -11.81 3.86 -5.73
C ARG A 103 -10.44 3.89 -5.05
N GLY A 104 -9.36 3.86 -5.84
CA GLY A 104 -8.00 3.96 -5.33
C GLY A 104 -7.73 5.29 -4.63
N SER A 105 -8.14 6.39 -5.24
CA SER A 105 -7.99 7.72 -4.63
C SER A 105 -8.70 7.84 -3.29
N GLN A 106 -9.90 7.31 -3.19
CA GLN A 106 -10.68 7.33 -1.96
C GLN A 106 -10.07 6.48 -0.86
N ALA A 107 -9.34 5.45 -1.22
CA ALA A 107 -8.72 4.55 -0.26
C ALA A 107 -7.46 5.12 0.41
N ILE A 108 -6.81 6.10 -0.21
CA ILE A 108 -5.51 6.62 0.27
C ILE A 108 -5.55 7.11 1.72
N PRO A 109 -6.49 7.96 2.15
CA PRO A 109 -6.48 8.44 3.54
C PRO A 109 -6.59 7.31 4.55
N TYR A 110 -7.45 6.32 4.28
CA TYR A 110 -7.61 5.17 5.16
C TYR A 110 -6.32 4.34 5.24
N MET A 111 -5.67 4.10 4.10
CA MET A 111 -4.43 3.33 4.06
C MET A 111 -3.30 4.04 4.81
N ILE A 112 -3.20 5.35 4.65
CA ILE A 112 -2.21 6.15 5.39
C ILE A 112 -2.46 6.03 6.90
N GLU A 113 -3.71 6.13 7.33
CA GLU A 113 -4.07 5.98 8.73
C GLU A 113 -3.65 4.61 9.29
N GLN A 114 -3.86 3.54 8.52
CA GLN A 114 -3.44 2.19 8.91
C GLN A 114 -1.92 2.09 9.03
N VAL A 115 -1.19 2.66 8.06
CA VAL A 115 0.28 2.67 8.09
C VAL A 115 0.79 3.44 9.31
N LEU A 116 0.24 4.61 9.59
CA LEU A 116 0.65 5.42 10.72
C LEU A 116 0.37 4.71 12.06
N GLY A 117 -0.77 4.01 12.15
CA GLY A 117 -1.08 3.20 13.33
C GLY A 117 -0.04 2.11 13.57
N TRP A 118 0.34 1.39 12.53
CA TRP A 118 1.39 0.37 12.61
C TRP A 118 2.73 0.96 13.02
N LEU A 119 3.09 2.12 12.46
CA LEU A 119 4.35 2.79 12.80
C LEU A 119 4.39 3.19 14.27
N ASN A 120 3.27 3.68 14.81
CA ASN A 120 3.19 4.02 16.23
C ASN A 120 3.38 2.78 17.11
N ASP A 121 2.80 1.65 16.73
CA ASP A 121 2.97 0.38 17.45
C ASP A 121 4.43 -0.09 17.39
N PHE A 122 5.07 0.04 16.22
CA PHE A 122 6.48 -0.31 16.06
C PHE A 122 7.39 0.61 16.90
N ASP A 123 7.10 1.91 16.95
CA ASP A 123 7.87 2.84 17.76
C ASP A 123 7.86 2.42 19.23
N ALA A 124 6.70 2.08 19.75
CA ALA A 124 6.57 1.60 21.12
C ALA A 124 7.37 0.32 21.34
N LEU A 125 7.26 -0.62 20.41
CA LEU A 125 8.01 -1.88 20.47
C LEU A 125 9.53 -1.63 20.41
N ILE A 126 9.96 -0.81 19.46
CA ILE A 126 11.39 -0.49 19.28
C ILE A 126 11.96 0.13 20.55
N SER A 127 11.26 1.09 21.15
CA SER A 127 11.70 1.74 22.37
C SER A 127 11.83 0.74 23.52
N THR A 128 10.83 -0.12 23.69
CA THR A 128 10.81 -1.15 24.73
C THR A 128 11.96 -2.15 24.55
N VAL A 129 12.16 -2.62 23.33
CA VAL A 129 13.22 -3.59 23.02
C VAL A 129 14.61 -2.97 23.25
N ARG A 130 14.80 -1.71 22.87
CA ARG A 130 16.05 -1.01 23.11
C ARG A 130 16.35 -0.89 24.60
N GLU A 131 15.35 -0.56 25.41
CA GLU A 131 15.52 -0.50 26.86
C GLU A 131 15.86 -1.88 27.44
N GLU A 132 15.17 -2.92 27.00
CA GLU A 132 15.35 -4.29 27.48
C GLU A 132 16.76 -4.81 27.20
N PHE A 133 17.30 -4.50 26.03
CA PHE A 133 18.60 -5.01 25.60
C PHE A 133 19.75 -3.99 25.77
N ALA A 134 19.49 -2.80 26.27
CA ALA A 134 20.54 -1.85 26.61
C ALA A 134 21.24 -2.27 27.91
N ASP A 135 22.53 -2.10 27.96
CA ASP A 135 23.35 -2.40 29.17
C ASP A 135 23.21 -1.31 30.24
#